data_4f7eaa7675f348d8027f850b629d3989
#
_entry.id   4f7eaa7675f348d8027f850b629d3989
#
_cell.length_a   1.000
_cell.length_b   1.000
_cell.length_c   1.000
_cell.angle_alpha   90.00
_cell.angle_beta   90.00
_cell.angle_gamma   90.00
#
_symmetry.space_group_name_H-M   'P 1'
#
loop_
_entity.id
_entity.type
_entity.pdbx_description
1 polymer ?
#
loop_
_entity_poly.entity_id
_entity_poly.type
_entity_poly.pdbx_seq_one_letter_code
_entity_poly.pdbx_strand_id
1 'polypeptide(L)'
;MSFDTVDLLTGNLFQVSWDLGRRCNYDCTYCPVTRHDNFSPHATLDQLKSSVDFLFEYMDTYMQYRDFKEASISFTGGEPTVNPNFIPFIEYLKEEYNKRYRDRWHTGFSLTSNGAMGPKIAQQIIDKMSFVTLSYHTEADQKLKNQIKDRIMQFHTASEAAKNSNGKKYFGFKVNVMFHAQYFDECKELCKWLDQLGVWYVPRIIGEEPDSKPSFAHKYTDDQLDFIKNYWKYKEEGLNNDKLSAVGEKTTEKKKLGMSLGRPCCGGREMCLSSGDTSKKSNFVNMREFKGWHCSVNWFFLHLEQQTDQVFHHQTCQARFDGTRGPIGKISEGQKIIAELKHKLESKTMPTMICPKHTCGCGLCAPKSKFKEKYLQTVKTHFDTGVLNA
;
A
#
# COMPACT_ATOMS: atom_id res chain seq x y z
N MET A 1 14.38 -0.39 26.70
CA MET A 1 14.86 -1.64 26.08
C MET A 1 14.89 -1.43 24.59
N SER A 2 16.01 -1.66 23.91
CA SER A 2 16.12 -1.54 22.47
C SER A 2 15.62 -2.83 21.82
N PHE A 3 14.77 -2.70 20.79
CA PHE A 3 14.39 -3.83 19.96
C PHE A 3 15.52 -4.09 18.96
N ASP A 4 15.88 -5.35 18.79
CA ASP A 4 16.98 -5.76 17.92
C ASP A 4 16.48 -6.47 16.64
N THR A 5 15.21 -6.88 16.62
CA THR A 5 14.63 -7.64 15.51
C THR A 5 13.16 -7.30 15.34
N VAL A 6 12.75 -7.18 14.09
CA VAL A 6 11.35 -7.07 13.68
C VAL A 6 11.04 -8.32 12.88
N ASP A 7 10.11 -9.11 13.39
CA ASP A 7 9.58 -10.27 12.72
C ASP A 7 8.14 -10.01 12.32
N LEU A 8 7.84 -10.09 11.04
CA LEU A 8 6.48 -9.93 10.53
C LEU A 8 5.91 -11.30 10.19
N LEU A 9 4.75 -11.56 10.74
CA LEU A 9 3.95 -12.76 10.45
C LEU A 9 3.41 -12.81 9.00
N THR A 10 3.92 -12.00 8.10
CA THR A 10 3.48 -11.98 6.70
C THR A 10 4.20 -13.02 5.84
N GLY A 11 4.81 -14.00 6.50
CA GLY A 11 5.63 -15.08 5.90
C GLY A 11 5.33 -15.42 4.47
N ASN A 12 5.17 -15.64 3.48
CA ASN A 12 4.92 -16.10 2.15
C ASN A 12 4.11 -15.15 1.27
N LEU A 13 4.07 -13.84 1.59
CA LEU A 13 3.44 -12.83 0.76
C LEU A 13 4.49 -12.14 -0.13
N PHE A 14 4.19 -12.00 -1.43
CA PHE A 14 4.90 -11.12 -2.34
C PHE A 14 4.05 -9.89 -2.64
N GLN A 15 4.61 -8.71 -2.46
CA GLN A 15 3.89 -7.45 -2.65
C GLN A 15 4.46 -6.66 -3.82
N VAL A 16 3.57 -6.23 -4.69
CA VAL A 16 3.89 -5.34 -5.80
C VAL A 16 3.17 -4.04 -5.59
N SER A 17 3.90 -2.94 -5.59
CA SER A 17 3.35 -1.60 -5.71
C SER A 17 3.63 -1.10 -7.12
N TRP A 18 2.62 -0.65 -7.82
CA TRP A 18 2.73 -0.21 -9.20
C TRP A 18 2.19 1.21 -9.36
N ASP A 19 3.10 2.12 -9.61
CA ASP A 19 2.78 3.49 -9.98
C ASP A 19 2.55 3.55 -11.50
N LEU A 20 1.29 3.75 -11.92
CA LEU A 20 0.89 3.65 -13.32
C LEU A 20 1.13 4.94 -14.11
N GLY A 21 1.50 6.03 -13.44
CA GLY A 21 1.80 7.29 -14.08
C GLY A 21 1.52 8.49 -13.18
N ARG A 22 1.83 9.69 -13.69
CA ARG A 22 1.68 10.94 -12.94
C ARG A 22 0.37 11.66 -13.22
N ARG A 23 -0.25 11.40 -14.38
CA ARG A 23 -1.44 12.14 -14.77
C ARG A 23 -2.58 11.95 -13.77
N CYS A 24 -3.15 13.08 -13.34
CA CYS A 24 -4.24 13.14 -12.37
C CYS A 24 -5.28 14.16 -12.85
N ASN A 25 -6.53 13.95 -12.50
CA ASN A 25 -7.62 14.88 -12.73
C ASN A 25 -7.90 15.81 -11.53
N TYR A 26 -7.10 15.68 -10.46
CA TYR A 26 -7.05 16.61 -9.33
C TYR A 26 -5.75 17.41 -9.37
N ASP A 27 -5.75 18.59 -8.75
CA ASP A 27 -4.58 19.46 -8.61
C ASP A 27 -4.36 19.84 -7.14
N CYS A 28 -4.27 18.81 -6.29
CA CYS A 28 -4.07 19.02 -4.85
C CYS A 28 -2.74 19.73 -4.58
N THR A 29 -2.78 20.83 -3.83
CA THR A 29 -1.60 21.68 -3.57
C THR A 29 -0.50 20.97 -2.78
N TYR A 30 -0.86 19.99 -1.97
CA TYR A 30 0.08 19.21 -1.16
C TYR A 30 0.64 17.97 -1.85
N CYS A 31 0.18 17.67 -3.07
CA CYS A 31 0.73 16.56 -3.81
C CYS A 31 2.07 16.94 -4.45
N PRO A 32 3.13 16.15 -4.29
CA PRO A 32 4.41 16.45 -4.92
C PRO A 32 4.30 16.50 -6.44
N VAL A 33 4.89 17.54 -7.06
CA VAL A 33 4.89 17.70 -8.52
C VAL A 33 5.60 16.56 -9.25
N THR A 34 6.47 15.86 -8.55
CA THR A 34 7.14 14.66 -9.08
C THR A 34 6.23 13.45 -9.17
N ARG A 35 5.09 13.47 -8.48
CA ARG A 35 4.15 12.35 -8.40
C ARG A 35 2.85 12.60 -9.15
N HIS A 36 2.51 13.84 -9.46
CA HIS A 36 1.29 14.15 -10.16
C HIS A 36 1.41 15.38 -11.07
N ASP A 37 0.73 15.32 -12.19
CA ASP A 37 0.51 16.43 -13.11
C ASP A 37 -0.77 16.15 -13.94
N ASN A 38 -1.16 17.08 -14.80
CA ASN A 38 -2.33 16.93 -15.67
C ASN A 38 -1.97 16.77 -17.17
N PHE A 39 -0.67 16.64 -17.50
CA PHE A 39 -0.19 16.66 -18.89
C PHE A 39 0.68 15.46 -19.27
N SER A 40 1.24 14.73 -18.33
CA SER A 40 2.05 13.53 -18.64
C SER A 40 1.29 12.55 -19.52
N PRO A 41 1.94 11.93 -20.49
CA PRO A 41 1.30 10.92 -21.33
C PRO A 41 0.90 9.72 -20.52
N HIS A 42 -0.21 9.10 -20.88
CA HIS A 42 -0.57 7.79 -20.35
C HIS A 42 0.34 6.70 -20.94
N ALA A 43 0.68 5.71 -20.15
CA ALA A 43 1.28 4.49 -20.66
C ALA A 43 0.33 3.83 -21.67
N THR A 44 0.88 3.36 -22.79
CA THR A 44 0.12 2.59 -23.78
C THR A 44 -0.21 1.20 -23.23
N LEU A 45 -1.21 0.56 -23.82
CA LEU A 45 -1.59 -0.80 -23.42
C LEU A 45 -0.43 -1.79 -23.64
N ASP A 46 0.33 -1.63 -24.73
CA ASP A 46 1.48 -2.51 -25.00
C ASP A 46 2.62 -2.32 -23.99
N GLN A 47 2.90 -1.09 -23.57
CA GLN A 47 3.85 -0.84 -22.49
C GLN A 47 3.41 -1.50 -21.19
N LEU A 48 2.12 -1.37 -20.83
CA LEU A 48 1.56 -1.99 -19.63
C LEU A 48 1.60 -3.51 -19.70
N LYS A 49 1.29 -4.11 -20.86
CA LYS A 49 1.40 -5.57 -21.09
C LYS A 49 2.84 -6.07 -20.96
N SER A 50 3.78 -5.38 -21.57
CA SER A 50 5.21 -5.72 -21.45
C SER A 50 5.68 -5.66 -19.98
N SER A 51 5.17 -4.72 -19.22
CA SER A 51 5.46 -4.62 -17.78
C SER A 51 4.83 -5.77 -16.98
N VAL A 52 3.66 -6.28 -17.37
CA VAL A 52 3.05 -7.49 -16.78
C VAL A 52 3.93 -8.72 -17.07
N ASP A 53 4.40 -8.87 -18.30
CA ASP A 53 5.24 -9.98 -18.69
C ASP A 53 6.56 -9.98 -17.91
N PHE A 54 7.20 -8.82 -17.79
CA PHE A 54 8.37 -8.65 -16.92
C PHE A 54 8.07 -9.02 -15.46
N LEU A 55 6.96 -8.50 -14.90
CA LEU A 55 6.60 -8.77 -13.50
C LEU A 55 6.46 -10.27 -13.24
N PHE A 56 5.74 -10.97 -14.10
CA PHE A 56 5.51 -12.39 -13.90
C PHE A 56 6.76 -13.22 -14.13
N GLU A 57 7.61 -12.87 -15.08
CA GLU A 57 8.88 -13.55 -15.27
C GLU A 57 9.82 -13.33 -14.07
N TYR A 58 9.83 -12.11 -13.51
CA TYR A 58 10.55 -11.81 -12.27
C TYR A 58 10.03 -12.66 -11.10
N MET A 59 8.70 -12.75 -10.95
CA MET A 59 8.08 -13.58 -9.92
C MET A 59 8.37 -15.05 -10.11
N ASP A 60 8.28 -15.58 -11.34
CA ASP A 60 8.58 -16.98 -11.67
C ASP A 60 10.04 -17.33 -11.35
N THR A 61 10.97 -16.42 -11.67
CA THR A 61 12.39 -16.57 -11.31
C THR A 61 12.58 -16.66 -9.81
N TYR A 62 11.89 -15.80 -9.07
CA TYR A 62 11.97 -15.79 -7.61
C TYR A 62 11.40 -17.06 -6.98
N MET A 63 10.32 -17.60 -7.55
CA MET A 63 9.65 -18.79 -7.05
C MET A 63 10.46 -20.09 -7.18
N GLN A 64 11.44 -20.12 -8.03
CA GLN A 64 12.36 -21.26 -8.11
C GLN A 64 13.15 -21.44 -6.80
N TYR A 65 13.23 -20.39 -5.98
CA TYR A 65 14.01 -20.34 -4.74
C TYR A 65 13.16 -20.06 -3.50
N ARG A 66 11.91 -19.67 -3.70
CA ARG A 66 11.01 -19.32 -2.61
C ARG A 66 9.56 -19.59 -3.00
N ASP A 67 8.85 -20.31 -2.17
CA ASP A 67 7.41 -20.51 -2.33
C ASP A 67 6.63 -19.31 -1.75
N PHE A 68 5.81 -18.67 -2.61
CA PHE A 68 4.83 -17.68 -2.17
C PHE A 68 3.47 -18.36 -2.07
N LYS A 69 2.74 -18.06 -1.01
CA LYS A 69 1.34 -18.48 -0.85
C LYS A 69 0.36 -17.41 -1.28
N GLU A 70 0.79 -16.16 -1.24
CA GLU A 70 -0.03 -15.01 -1.58
C GLU A 70 0.80 -13.99 -2.37
N ALA A 71 0.16 -13.33 -3.33
CA ALA A 71 0.69 -12.14 -3.97
C ALA A 71 -0.32 -10.99 -3.82
N SER A 72 0.17 -9.77 -3.63
CA SER A 72 -0.65 -8.57 -3.60
C SER A 72 -0.10 -7.56 -4.59
N ILE A 73 -0.93 -7.15 -5.55
CA ILE A 73 -0.56 -6.15 -6.55
C ILE A 73 -1.42 -4.90 -6.32
N SER A 74 -0.76 -3.81 -5.97
CA SER A 74 -1.40 -2.54 -5.61
C SER A 74 -1.10 -1.47 -6.64
N PHE A 75 -2.12 -0.87 -7.20
CA PHE A 75 -2.02 0.18 -8.20
C PHE A 75 -2.21 1.56 -7.58
N THR A 76 -1.36 2.48 -7.98
CA THR A 76 -1.38 3.88 -7.58
C THR A 76 -0.80 4.76 -8.70
N GLY A 77 -0.50 6.01 -8.41
CA GLY A 77 0.08 6.99 -9.31
C GLY A 77 -0.58 8.35 -9.11
N GLY A 78 -0.71 9.15 -10.14
CA GLY A 78 -1.58 10.33 -10.11
C GLY A 78 -3.02 9.85 -9.86
N GLU A 79 -3.76 9.60 -10.93
CA GLU A 79 -5.05 8.88 -10.82
C GLU A 79 -5.09 7.75 -11.87
N PRO A 80 -4.99 6.49 -11.47
CA PRO A 80 -4.95 5.35 -12.39
C PRO A 80 -6.16 5.29 -13.34
N THR A 81 -7.33 5.68 -12.87
CA THR A 81 -8.59 5.55 -13.62
C THR A 81 -8.78 6.58 -14.75
N VAL A 82 -7.91 7.60 -14.85
CA VAL A 82 -7.91 8.52 -15.99
C VAL A 82 -7.16 7.95 -17.19
N ASN A 83 -6.37 6.89 -17.01
CA ASN A 83 -5.75 6.21 -18.12
C ASN A 83 -6.81 5.35 -18.85
N PRO A 84 -7.09 5.61 -20.14
CA PRO A 84 -8.07 4.83 -20.89
C PRO A 84 -7.69 3.35 -21.04
N ASN A 85 -6.41 3.03 -20.88
CA ASN A 85 -5.90 1.67 -20.95
C ASN A 85 -5.98 0.93 -19.59
N PHE A 86 -6.43 1.59 -18.51
CA PHE A 86 -6.42 0.97 -17.18
C PHE A 86 -7.27 -0.30 -17.10
N ILE A 87 -8.51 -0.26 -17.57
CA ILE A 87 -9.39 -1.44 -17.53
C ILE A 87 -8.88 -2.57 -18.44
N PRO A 88 -8.55 -2.31 -19.74
CA PRO A 88 -7.93 -3.34 -20.59
C PRO A 88 -6.65 -3.94 -20.01
N PHE A 89 -5.82 -3.13 -19.37
CA PHE A 89 -4.63 -3.58 -18.68
C PHE A 89 -4.94 -4.54 -17.52
N ILE A 90 -5.92 -4.19 -16.65
CA ILE A 90 -6.32 -5.07 -15.55
C ILE A 90 -6.91 -6.39 -16.05
N GLU A 91 -7.62 -6.37 -17.17
CA GLU A 91 -8.14 -7.57 -17.82
C GLU A 91 -7.00 -8.48 -18.27
N TYR A 92 -6.02 -7.92 -18.97
CA TYR A 92 -4.82 -8.65 -19.39
C TYR A 92 -4.06 -9.22 -18.20
N LEU A 93 -3.79 -8.39 -17.19
CA LEU A 93 -3.10 -8.83 -15.98
C LEU A 93 -3.80 -10.01 -15.29
N LYS A 94 -5.13 -9.96 -15.16
CA LYS A 94 -5.92 -11.05 -14.55
C LYS A 94 -5.91 -12.31 -15.40
N GLU A 95 -5.97 -12.16 -16.71
CA GLU A 95 -5.88 -13.29 -17.64
C GLU A 95 -4.53 -13.99 -17.51
N GLU A 96 -3.43 -13.25 -17.59
CA GLU A 96 -2.08 -13.80 -17.45
C GLU A 96 -1.83 -14.38 -16.06
N TYR A 97 -2.34 -13.72 -15.01
CA TYR A 97 -2.30 -14.26 -13.66
C TYR A 97 -3.02 -15.61 -13.56
N ASN A 98 -4.24 -15.71 -14.08
CA ASN A 98 -5.02 -16.93 -14.02
C ASN A 98 -4.38 -18.07 -14.82
N LYS A 99 -3.74 -17.78 -15.95
CA LYS A 99 -2.99 -18.80 -16.73
C LYS A 99 -1.84 -19.40 -15.94
N ARG A 100 -1.15 -18.60 -15.13
CA ARG A 100 0.10 -18.99 -14.47
C ARG A 100 -0.11 -19.50 -13.04
N TYR A 101 -1.05 -18.90 -12.28
CA TYR A 101 -1.07 -18.99 -10.82
C TYR A 101 -2.43 -19.32 -10.19
N ARG A 102 -3.48 -19.52 -10.99
CA ARG A 102 -4.84 -19.70 -10.48
C ARG A 102 -4.96 -20.70 -9.35
N ASP A 103 -4.23 -21.82 -9.45
CA ASP A 103 -4.32 -22.94 -8.52
C ASP A 103 -3.23 -22.87 -7.42
N ARG A 104 -2.39 -21.84 -7.43
CA ARG A 104 -1.25 -21.75 -6.52
C ARG A 104 -1.40 -20.67 -5.48
N TRP A 105 -2.00 -19.51 -5.83
CA TRP A 105 -1.96 -18.33 -4.97
C TRP A 105 -3.29 -17.63 -4.87
N HIS A 106 -3.53 -17.06 -3.69
CA HIS A 106 -4.50 -15.99 -3.54
C HIS A 106 -3.84 -14.66 -3.92
N THR A 107 -4.37 -13.99 -4.94
CA THR A 107 -3.88 -12.67 -5.30
C THR A 107 -4.94 -11.63 -5.07
N GLY A 108 -4.56 -10.62 -4.29
CA GLY A 108 -5.35 -9.41 -4.12
C GLY A 108 -4.88 -8.34 -5.10
N PHE A 109 -5.76 -7.91 -6.02
CA PHE A 109 -5.56 -6.68 -6.78
C PHE A 109 -6.18 -5.53 -6.02
N SER A 110 -5.40 -4.50 -5.74
CA SER A 110 -5.88 -3.33 -5.02
C SER A 110 -5.58 -2.03 -5.77
N LEU A 111 -6.44 -1.04 -5.59
CA LEU A 111 -6.36 0.25 -6.22
C LEU A 111 -6.42 1.35 -5.17
N THR A 112 -5.56 2.37 -5.32
CA THR A 112 -5.74 3.67 -4.67
C THR A 112 -6.19 4.68 -5.72
N SER A 113 -7.29 5.36 -5.45
CA SER A 113 -7.94 6.30 -6.37
C SER A 113 -8.53 7.49 -5.62
N ASN A 114 -8.62 8.63 -6.28
CA ASN A 114 -9.34 9.80 -5.79
C ASN A 114 -10.86 9.69 -5.93
N GLY A 115 -11.36 8.62 -6.55
CA GLY A 115 -12.79 8.33 -6.67
C GLY A 115 -13.57 9.15 -7.71
N ALA A 116 -12.91 10.00 -8.50
CA ALA A 116 -13.58 10.82 -9.50
C ALA A 116 -13.97 10.08 -10.79
N MET A 117 -13.84 8.77 -10.80
CA MET A 117 -14.24 7.93 -11.93
C MET A 117 -15.77 7.91 -12.13
N GLY A 118 -16.21 7.71 -13.37
CA GLY A 118 -17.63 7.51 -13.68
C GLY A 118 -18.19 6.19 -13.15
N PRO A 119 -19.52 6.06 -12.98
CA PRO A 119 -20.16 4.87 -12.38
C PRO A 119 -19.88 3.58 -13.13
N LYS A 120 -19.73 3.63 -14.45
CA LYS A 120 -19.39 2.46 -15.28
C LYS A 120 -17.99 1.92 -14.97
N ILE A 121 -17.01 2.82 -14.86
CA ILE A 121 -15.63 2.45 -14.50
C ILE A 121 -15.59 1.91 -13.06
N ALA A 122 -16.32 2.55 -12.14
CA ALA A 122 -16.41 2.08 -10.76
C ALA A 122 -16.98 0.65 -10.68
N GLN A 123 -18.00 0.32 -11.49
CA GLN A 123 -18.54 -1.03 -11.55
C GLN A 123 -17.50 -2.03 -12.06
N GLN A 124 -16.75 -1.68 -13.11
CA GLN A 124 -15.69 -2.54 -13.62
C GLN A 124 -14.56 -2.76 -12.58
N ILE A 125 -14.27 -1.75 -11.76
CA ILE A 125 -13.32 -1.87 -10.64
C ILE A 125 -13.86 -2.81 -9.57
N ILE A 126 -15.14 -2.71 -9.17
CA ILE A 126 -15.79 -3.62 -8.24
C ILE A 126 -15.69 -5.07 -8.71
N ASP A 127 -15.79 -5.31 -10.02
CA ASP A 127 -15.76 -6.65 -10.58
C ASP A 127 -14.33 -7.23 -10.73
N LYS A 128 -13.33 -6.36 -10.76
CA LYS A 128 -11.95 -6.74 -11.08
C LYS A 128 -10.97 -6.64 -9.91
N MET A 129 -11.25 -5.77 -8.92
CA MET A 129 -10.39 -5.56 -7.77
C MET A 129 -10.88 -6.29 -6.54
N SER A 130 -9.96 -6.68 -5.69
CA SER A 130 -10.28 -7.24 -4.36
C SER A 130 -10.44 -6.14 -3.33
N PHE A 131 -9.74 -5.03 -3.50
CA PHE A 131 -9.73 -3.94 -2.52
C PHE A 131 -9.52 -2.59 -3.18
N VAL A 132 -10.25 -1.57 -2.71
CA VAL A 132 -10.08 -0.18 -3.16
C VAL A 132 -9.86 0.74 -1.97
N THR A 133 -8.87 1.62 -2.10
CA THR A 133 -8.69 2.76 -1.21
C THR A 133 -9.14 4.01 -1.95
N LEU A 134 -10.21 4.64 -1.48
CA LEU A 134 -10.62 5.94 -1.97
C LEU A 134 -9.96 7.04 -1.13
N SER A 135 -9.32 8.00 -1.77
CA SER A 135 -8.74 9.16 -1.09
C SER A 135 -9.66 10.36 -1.27
N TYR A 136 -10.25 10.84 -0.17
CA TYR A 136 -11.09 12.04 -0.18
C TYR A 136 -10.22 13.28 0.03
N HIS A 137 -10.23 14.16 -0.96
CA HIS A 137 -9.43 15.38 -1.00
C HIS A 137 -10.34 16.60 -0.86
N THR A 138 -10.24 17.33 0.24
CA THR A 138 -11.11 18.48 0.55
C THR A 138 -10.83 19.71 -0.31
N GLU A 139 -9.68 19.78 -0.98
CA GLU A 139 -9.37 20.83 -1.97
C GLU A 139 -10.13 20.67 -3.30
N ALA A 140 -10.71 19.49 -3.56
CA ALA A 140 -11.51 19.27 -4.76
C ALA A 140 -12.73 20.17 -4.80
N ASP A 141 -13.17 20.54 -5.98
CA ASP A 141 -14.40 21.30 -6.15
C ASP A 141 -15.64 20.51 -5.68
N GLN A 142 -16.76 21.20 -5.48
CA GLN A 142 -17.97 20.59 -4.92
C GLN A 142 -18.54 19.49 -5.83
N LYS A 143 -18.38 19.61 -7.15
CA LYS A 143 -18.83 18.59 -8.11
C LYS A 143 -18.04 17.30 -7.93
N LEU A 144 -16.71 17.39 -7.82
CA LEU A 144 -15.83 16.24 -7.57
C LEU A 144 -16.07 15.64 -6.18
N LYS A 145 -16.28 16.47 -5.15
CA LYS A 145 -16.66 16.00 -3.81
C LYS A 145 -17.97 15.19 -3.82
N ASN A 146 -18.95 15.63 -4.58
CA ASN A 146 -20.20 14.88 -4.74
C ASN A 146 -19.99 13.56 -5.48
N GLN A 147 -19.22 13.59 -6.57
CA GLN A 147 -18.87 12.36 -7.30
C GLN A 147 -18.20 11.32 -6.44
N ILE A 148 -17.23 11.71 -5.59
CA ILE A 148 -16.57 10.73 -4.71
C ILE A 148 -17.54 10.21 -3.64
N LYS A 149 -18.46 11.02 -3.12
CA LYS A 149 -19.50 10.54 -2.20
C LYS A 149 -20.40 9.50 -2.86
N ASP A 150 -20.81 9.72 -4.12
CA ASP A 150 -21.55 8.73 -4.89
C ASP A 150 -20.76 7.43 -5.10
N ARG A 151 -19.45 7.53 -5.33
CA ARG A 151 -18.56 6.34 -5.44
C ARG A 151 -18.42 5.61 -4.12
N ILE A 152 -18.32 6.33 -3.02
CA ILE A 152 -18.32 5.74 -1.68
C ILE A 152 -19.59 4.92 -1.47
N MET A 153 -20.76 5.46 -1.79
CA MET A 153 -22.03 4.74 -1.69
C MET A 153 -22.08 3.52 -2.60
N GLN A 154 -21.64 3.64 -3.86
CA GLN A 154 -21.59 2.50 -4.79
C GLN A 154 -20.68 1.38 -4.28
N PHE A 155 -19.49 1.72 -3.79
CA PHE A 155 -18.53 0.74 -3.25
C PHE A 155 -19.00 0.15 -1.93
N HIS A 156 -19.66 0.94 -1.10
CA HIS A 156 -20.28 0.45 0.13
C HIS A 156 -21.33 -0.62 -0.15
N THR A 157 -22.28 -0.32 -1.04
CA THR A 157 -23.30 -1.29 -1.47
C THR A 157 -22.69 -2.58 -2.01
N ALA A 158 -21.66 -2.46 -2.86
CA ALA A 158 -20.95 -3.62 -3.40
C ALA A 158 -20.21 -4.43 -2.32
N SER A 159 -19.59 -3.76 -1.36
CA SER A 159 -18.89 -4.41 -0.25
C SER A 159 -19.85 -5.16 0.67
N GLU A 160 -21.01 -4.58 0.99
CA GLU A 160 -22.03 -5.25 1.78
C GLU A 160 -22.61 -6.46 1.03
N ALA A 161 -22.88 -6.33 -0.27
CA ALA A 161 -23.32 -7.46 -1.10
C ALA A 161 -22.26 -8.57 -1.15
N ALA A 162 -20.99 -8.24 -1.23
CA ALA A 162 -19.89 -9.20 -1.19
C ALA A 162 -19.81 -9.96 0.14
N LYS A 163 -19.99 -9.29 1.27
CA LYS A 163 -20.04 -9.92 2.61
C LYS A 163 -21.16 -10.96 2.70
N ASN A 164 -22.31 -10.67 2.09
CA ASN A 164 -23.49 -11.54 2.11
C ASN A 164 -23.43 -12.66 1.07
N SER A 165 -22.37 -12.75 0.27
CA SER A 165 -22.23 -13.75 -0.81
C SER A 165 -21.73 -15.13 -0.36
N ASN A 166 -21.58 -15.36 0.94
CA ASN A 166 -21.01 -16.60 1.51
C ASN A 166 -19.64 -16.96 0.90
N GLY A 167 -18.79 -15.94 0.70
CA GLY A 167 -17.43 -16.11 0.20
C GLY A 167 -17.30 -16.27 -1.33
N LYS A 168 -18.41 -16.23 -2.08
CA LYS A 168 -18.38 -16.34 -3.56
C LYS A 168 -17.78 -15.12 -4.25
N LYS A 169 -17.85 -13.95 -3.63
CA LYS A 169 -17.24 -12.71 -4.11
C LYS A 169 -16.57 -12.02 -2.94
N TYR A 170 -15.34 -11.55 -3.15
CA TYR A 170 -14.64 -10.70 -2.21
C TYR A 170 -14.42 -9.33 -2.82
N PHE A 171 -14.96 -8.31 -2.19
CA PHE A 171 -14.67 -6.92 -2.49
C PHE A 171 -14.70 -6.13 -1.20
N GLY A 172 -13.62 -5.40 -0.94
CA GLY A 172 -13.51 -4.51 0.20
C GLY A 172 -13.07 -3.11 -0.23
N PHE A 173 -13.41 -2.12 0.58
CA PHE A 173 -12.89 -0.79 0.36
C PHE A 173 -12.71 -0.04 1.68
N LYS A 174 -11.95 1.04 1.62
CA LYS A 174 -11.80 2.02 2.69
C LYS A 174 -11.68 3.42 2.12
N VAL A 175 -11.93 4.41 2.95
CA VAL A 175 -11.72 5.82 2.63
C VAL A 175 -10.52 6.36 3.40
N ASN A 176 -9.52 6.91 2.72
CA ASN A 176 -8.54 7.77 3.34
C ASN A 176 -9.11 9.19 3.38
N VAL A 177 -9.35 9.72 4.56
CA VAL A 177 -9.75 11.10 4.75
C VAL A 177 -8.47 11.93 4.88
N MET A 178 -8.15 12.70 3.84
CA MET A 178 -6.98 13.55 3.82
C MET A 178 -7.27 14.80 4.66
N PHE A 179 -6.82 14.82 5.91
CA PHE A 179 -7.08 15.91 6.83
C PHE A 179 -6.27 17.14 6.42
N HIS A 180 -6.92 18.08 5.78
CA HIS A 180 -6.35 19.34 5.39
C HIS A 180 -6.55 20.37 6.50
N ALA A 181 -5.50 21.06 6.92
CA ALA A 181 -5.56 21.96 8.08
C ALA A 181 -6.65 23.03 7.95
N GLN A 182 -6.81 23.64 6.75
CA GLN A 182 -7.83 24.67 6.51
C GLN A 182 -9.26 24.12 6.38
N TYR A 183 -9.42 22.85 6.00
CA TYR A 183 -10.73 22.19 5.83
C TYR A 183 -10.97 21.13 6.92
N PHE A 184 -10.38 21.35 8.09
CA PHE A 184 -10.35 20.36 9.15
C PHE A 184 -11.74 19.93 9.62
N ASP A 185 -12.66 20.89 9.76
CA ASP A 185 -14.03 20.59 10.18
C ASP A 185 -14.82 19.84 9.10
N GLU A 186 -14.59 20.13 7.82
CA GLU A 186 -15.15 19.31 6.73
C GLU A 186 -14.68 17.86 6.82
N CYS A 187 -13.41 17.63 7.14
CA CYS A 187 -12.88 16.28 7.34
C CYS A 187 -13.56 15.56 8.52
N LYS A 188 -13.83 16.28 9.61
CA LYS A 188 -14.56 15.73 10.77
C LYS A 188 -16.00 15.34 10.41
N GLU A 189 -16.70 16.21 9.70
CA GLU A 189 -18.07 15.92 9.24
C GLU A 189 -18.10 14.73 8.26
N LEU A 190 -17.13 14.64 7.38
CA LEU A 190 -16.98 13.43 6.53
C LEU A 190 -16.76 12.16 7.36
N CYS A 191 -15.92 12.21 8.38
CA CYS A 191 -15.72 11.07 9.27
C CYS A 191 -17.00 10.64 9.97
N LYS A 192 -17.80 11.60 10.47
CA LYS A 192 -19.11 11.31 11.07
C LYS A 192 -20.06 10.63 10.08
N TRP A 193 -20.13 11.14 8.86
CA TRP A 193 -20.96 10.55 7.81
C TRP A 193 -20.51 9.13 7.46
N LEU A 194 -19.21 8.87 7.37
CA LEU A 194 -18.66 7.53 7.13
C LEU A 194 -18.95 6.57 8.30
N ASP A 195 -18.94 7.07 9.53
CA ASP A 195 -19.32 6.29 10.72
C ASP A 195 -20.81 5.90 10.67
N GLN A 196 -21.68 6.83 10.31
CA GLN A 196 -23.12 6.56 10.15
C GLN A 196 -23.40 5.48 9.11
N LEU A 197 -22.59 5.45 8.04
CA LEU A 197 -22.68 4.42 7.01
C LEU A 197 -22.02 3.10 7.40
N GLY A 198 -21.24 3.06 8.47
CA GLY A 198 -20.44 1.89 8.83
C GLY A 198 -19.26 1.64 7.86
N VAL A 199 -18.83 2.65 7.12
CA VAL A 199 -17.72 2.57 6.17
C VAL A 199 -16.39 2.65 6.92
N TRP A 200 -15.47 1.74 6.59
CA TRP A 200 -14.12 1.81 7.12
C TRP A 200 -13.35 3.00 6.52
N TYR A 201 -12.77 3.83 7.35
CA TYR A 201 -11.95 4.94 6.92
C TYR A 201 -10.71 5.14 7.80
N VAL A 202 -9.76 5.90 7.30
CA VAL A 202 -8.51 6.22 7.98
C VAL A 202 -8.21 7.71 7.83
N PRO A 203 -8.16 8.46 8.95
CA PRO A 203 -7.64 9.82 8.94
C PRO A 203 -6.17 9.82 8.49
N ARG A 204 -5.82 10.69 7.56
CA ARG A 204 -4.46 10.85 7.06
C ARG A 204 -3.95 12.25 7.30
N ILE A 205 -2.83 12.37 7.99
CA ILE A 205 -2.09 13.62 8.10
C ILE A 205 -1.44 13.91 6.74
N ILE A 206 -1.59 15.13 6.27
CA ILE A 206 -0.86 15.64 5.12
C ILE A 206 0.49 16.14 5.67
N GLY A 207 1.57 15.55 5.20
CA GLY A 207 2.93 16.00 5.52
C GLY A 207 3.40 17.09 4.56
N GLU A 208 4.41 17.82 4.96
CA GLU A 208 5.16 18.70 4.05
C GLU A 208 6.08 17.82 3.19
N GLU A 209 5.92 17.91 1.88
CA GLU A 209 6.81 17.24 0.93
C GLU A 209 7.68 18.32 0.26
N PRO A 210 8.97 18.05 0.06
CA PRO A 210 9.91 19.06 -0.46
C PRO A 210 9.51 19.64 -1.83
N ASP A 211 8.85 18.81 -2.64
CA ASP A 211 8.47 19.15 -4.02
C ASP A 211 6.99 19.54 -4.15
N SER A 212 6.26 19.67 -3.05
CA SER A 212 4.87 20.13 -3.11
C SER A 212 4.78 21.62 -3.39
N LYS A 213 3.66 22.07 -3.96
CA LYS A 213 3.36 23.48 -4.08
C LYS A 213 3.28 24.10 -2.69
N PRO A 214 3.57 25.40 -2.52
CA PRO A 214 3.31 26.09 -1.27
C PRO A 214 1.85 25.86 -0.84
N SER A 215 1.64 25.26 0.32
CA SER A 215 0.32 24.86 0.78
C SER A 215 0.18 25.07 2.27
N PHE A 216 -1.04 25.39 2.70
CA PHE A 216 -1.41 25.42 4.11
C PHE A 216 -2.01 24.07 4.57
N ALA A 217 -2.06 23.08 3.71
CA ALA A 217 -2.68 21.79 3.98
C ALA A 217 -2.09 21.08 5.21
N HIS A 218 -0.81 21.30 5.48
CA HIS A 218 -0.04 20.71 6.57
C HIS A 218 0.19 21.65 7.77
N LYS A 219 -0.33 22.88 7.75
CA LYS A 219 -0.16 23.87 8.82
C LYS A 219 -1.20 23.66 9.93
N TYR A 220 -1.09 22.54 10.61
CA TYR A 220 -2.00 22.16 11.71
C TYR A 220 -1.72 22.97 12.98
N THR A 221 -2.79 23.28 13.72
CA THR A 221 -2.69 23.68 15.12
C THR A 221 -2.37 22.47 16.00
N ASP A 222 -1.91 22.72 17.22
CA ASP A 222 -1.63 21.65 18.18
C ASP A 222 -2.89 20.82 18.50
N ASP A 223 -4.04 21.46 18.60
CA ASP A 223 -5.33 20.79 18.83
C ASP A 223 -5.73 19.88 17.65
N GLN A 224 -5.47 20.33 16.41
CA GLN A 224 -5.71 19.53 15.22
C GLN A 224 -4.78 18.30 15.17
N LEU A 225 -3.51 18.48 15.51
CA LEU A 225 -2.55 17.37 15.58
C LEU A 225 -2.91 16.40 16.70
N ASP A 226 -3.31 16.90 17.87
CA ASP A 226 -3.75 16.06 18.98
C ASP A 226 -4.99 15.25 18.57
N PHE A 227 -5.98 15.90 17.96
CA PHE A 227 -7.17 15.24 17.45
C PHE A 227 -6.83 14.08 16.51
N ILE A 228 -5.98 14.28 15.50
CA ILE A 228 -5.62 13.23 14.53
C ILE A 228 -4.84 12.11 15.21
N LYS A 229 -3.86 12.43 16.05
CA LYS A 229 -3.02 11.45 16.75
C LYS A 229 -3.83 10.57 17.69
N ASN A 230 -4.80 11.14 18.37
CA ASN A 230 -5.61 10.46 19.36
C ASN A 230 -6.97 10.01 18.82
N TYR A 231 -7.22 10.17 17.52
CA TYR A 231 -8.50 9.90 16.89
C TYR A 231 -9.11 8.55 17.28
N TRP A 232 -8.32 7.47 17.19
CA TRP A 232 -8.79 6.13 17.50
C TRP A 232 -9.04 5.92 19.00
N LYS A 233 -8.22 6.53 19.83
CA LYS A 233 -8.42 6.53 21.29
C LYS A 233 -9.73 7.21 21.64
N TYR A 234 -9.95 8.40 21.14
CA TYR A 234 -11.19 9.14 21.35
C TYR A 234 -12.43 8.40 20.84
N LYS A 235 -12.28 7.69 19.73
CA LYS A 235 -13.36 6.87 19.16
C LYS A 235 -13.66 5.63 20.01
N GLU A 236 -12.63 4.97 20.55
CA GLU A 236 -12.77 3.77 21.40
C GLU A 236 -13.32 4.11 22.80
N GLU A 237 -12.93 5.24 23.34
CA GLU A 237 -13.31 5.67 24.69
C GLU A 237 -14.70 6.31 24.75
N GLY A 238 -15.35 6.52 23.62
CA GLY A 238 -16.67 7.18 23.55
C GLY A 238 -16.66 8.65 24.02
N LEU A 239 -15.48 9.23 24.20
CA LEU A 239 -15.27 10.59 24.72
C LEU A 239 -15.66 11.69 23.73
N ASN A 240 -16.49 11.35 22.74
CA ASN A 240 -16.61 12.21 21.56
C ASN A 240 -17.99 12.50 21.04
N ASN A 241 -18.99 12.46 21.86
CA ASN A 241 -20.31 12.96 21.44
C ASN A 241 -20.23 14.40 20.93
N ASP A 242 -19.36 15.24 21.51
CA ASP A 242 -19.19 16.64 21.08
C ASP A 242 -18.11 16.84 20.03
N LYS A 243 -17.09 15.95 19.97
CA LYS A 243 -15.98 16.04 18.99
C LYS A 243 -16.21 15.18 17.76
N LEU A 244 -16.99 14.12 17.84
CA LEU A 244 -17.27 13.17 16.77
C LEU A 244 -18.65 12.54 16.90
N SER A 245 -19.63 13.04 17.51
CA SER A 245 -20.96 12.41 17.69
C SER A 245 -21.15 11.10 16.90
N ALA A 246 -20.47 10.07 17.32
CA ALA A 246 -20.56 8.77 16.69
C ALA A 246 -21.69 8.03 17.37
N VAL A 247 -22.83 7.98 16.76
CA VAL A 247 -23.82 6.96 17.05
C VAL A 247 -23.43 5.73 16.26
N GLY A 248 -22.61 4.91 16.83
CA GLY A 248 -22.31 3.59 16.33
C GLY A 248 -22.29 2.64 17.51
N GLU A 249 -23.35 1.86 17.67
CA GLU A 249 -23.39 0.78 18.63
C GLU A 249 -22.13 -0.07 18.57
N LYS A 250 -21.66 -0.49 19.73
CA LYS A 250 -20.53 -1.36 19.95
C LYS A 250 -20.57 -2.58 19.02
N THR A 251 -19.89 -2.55 17.92
CA THR A 251 -19.67 -3.74 17.11
C THR A 251 -18.36 -4.39 17.52
N THR A 252 -18.32 -4.94 18.73
CA THR A 252 -17.24 -5.79 19.23
C THR A 252 -17.06 -7.07 18.39
N GLU A 253 -18.06 -7.45 17.61
CA GLU A 253 -17.99 -8.64 16.74
C GLU A 253 -17.35 -8.38 15.37
N LYS A 254 -17.32 -7.15 14.86
CA LYS A 254 -16.70 -6.85 13.55
C LYS A 254 -15.17 -6.97 13.53
N LYS A 255 -14.53 -7.15 14.68
CA LYS A 255 -13.06 -7.38 14.74
C LYS A 255 -12.61 -8.73 14.20
N LYS A 256 -13.49 -9.70 14.00
CA LYS A 256 -13.10 -11.07 13.62
C LYS A 256 -13.23 -11.42 12.13
N LEU A 257 -13.99 -10.67 11.33
CA LEU A 257 -14.38 -11.17 10.00
C LEU A 257 -13.71 -10.50 8.78
N GLY A 258 -12.86 -9.54 8.90
CA GLY A 258 -12.46 -8.75 7.75
C GLY A 258 -10.99 -8.76 7.39
N MET A 259 -10.18 -9.79 7.71
CA MET A 259 -8.78 -9.51 7.86
C MET A 259 -7.78 -10.44 7.19
N SER A 260 -8.19 -11.28 6.28
CA SER A 260 -7.27 -12.22 5.64
C SER A 260 -6.75 -11.79 4.26
N LEU A 261 -7.39 -10.84 3.58
CA LEU A 261 -6.98 -10.43 2.24
C LEU A 261 -6.79 -8.91 2.18
N GLY A 262 -5.63 -8.48 1.73
CA GLY A 262 -5.33 -7.06 1.53
C GLY A 262 -4.96 -6.32 2.81
N ARG A 263 -4.02 -6.83 3.60
CA ARG A 263 -3.43 -6.04 4.69
C ARG A 263 -2.73 -4.82 4.10
N PRO A 264 -3.18 -3.60 4.42
CA PRO A 264 -2.38 -2.45 4.08
C PRO A 264 -1.06 -2.57 4.82
N CYS A 265 0.06 -2.57 4.11
CA CYS A 265 1.33 -2.30 4.72
C CYS A 265 1.19 -1.05 5.56
N CYS A 266 1.55 -1.10 6.82
CA CYS A 266 1.66 0.03 7.74
C CYS A 266 0.37 0.61 8.34
N GLY A 267 -0.76 -0.04 8.26
CA GLY A 267 -1.98 0.37 8.94
C GLY A 267 -2.21 -0.37 10.27
N GLY A 268 -1.51 0.03 11.33
CA GLY A 268 -1.95 -0.19 12.72
C GLY A 268 -2.27 -1.60 13.18
N ARG A 269 -1.56 -2.65 12.69
CA ARG A 269 -1.78 -4.01 13.14
C ARG A 269 -0.56 -4.66 13.74
N GLU A 270 -0.88 -5.55 14.66
CA GLU A 270 -0.01 -6.32 15.51
C GLU A 270 1.30 -6.70 14.83
N MET A 271 2.33 -5.95 15.14
CA MET A 271 3.68 -6.39 14.88
C MET A 271 4.03 -7.42 15.95
N CYS A 272 4.27 -8.63 15.53
CA CYS A 272 4.86 -9.60 16.40
C CYS A 272 6.32 -9.22 16.60
N LEU A 273 6.61 -8.73 17.79
CA LEU A 273 7.96 -8.66 18.28
C LEU A 273 8.40 -10.07 18.65
N SER A 274 9.63 -10.42 18.34
CA SER A 274 10.23 -11.71 18.69
C SER A 274 10.16 -12.05 20.19
N SER A 275 9.81 -11.09 21.04
CA SER A 275 9.64 -11.25 22.49
C SER A 275 8.23 -11.67 22.94
N GLY A 276 7.23 -11.70 22.03
CA GLY A 276 5.83 -11.98 22.41
C GLY A 276 5.18 -10.92 23.31
N ASP A 277 5.89 -9.87 23.69
CA ASP A 277 5.45 -8.87 24.66
C ASP A 277 4.65 -7.77 23.97
N THR A 278 3.32 -7.86 24.10
CA THR A 278 2.37 -6.92 23.49
C THR A 278 2.33 -5.55 24.20
N SER A 279 2.83 -5.43 25.42
CA SER A 279 2.84 -4.16 26.18
C SER A 279 3.80 -3.13 25.60
N LYS A 280 4.74 -3.55 24.76
CA LYS A 280 5.75 -2.69 24.10
C LYS A 280 5.34 -2.19 22.71
N LYS A 281 4.13 -2.52 22.25
CA LYS A 281 3.63 -2.13 20.92
C LYS A 281 3.62 -0.61 20.68
N SER A 282 3.27 0.17 21.71
CA SER A 282 3.21 1.62 21.59
C SER A 282 4.57 2.27 21.33
N ASN A 283 5.63 1.74 21.94
CA ASN A 283 6.98 2.25 21.76
C ASN A 283 7.56 1.92 20.38
N PHE A 284 7.11 0.83 19.79
CA PHE A 284 7.58 0.38 18.49
C PHE A 284 6.96 1.17 17.33
N VAL A 285 5.72 1.60 17.43
CA VAL A 285 5.05 2.45 16.43
C VAL A 285 5.81 3.77 16.23
N ASN A 286 6.50 4.25 17.26
CA ASN A 286 7.33 5.45 17.21
C ASN A 286 8.77 5.17 16.76
N MET A 287 9.20 3.91 16.71
CA MET A 287 10.54 3.55 16.28
C MET A 287 10.58 3.45 14.75
N ARG A 288 11.10 4.48 14.11
CA ARG A 288 11.27 4.55 12.64
C ARG A 288 12.72 4.57 12.22
N GLU A 289 13.64 4.43 13.14
CA GLU A 289 15.07 4.53 12.87
C GLU A 289 15.65 3.12 12.65
N PHE A 290 15.86 2.79 11.38
CA PHE A 290 16.41 1.49 10.97
C PHE A 290 17.73 1.61 10.20
N LYS A 291 18.40 2.79 10.27
CA LYS A 291 19.70 2.95 9.62
C LYS A 291 20.69 1.91 10.11
N GLY A 292 21.31 1.22 9.18
CA GLY A 292 22.26 0.14 9.49
C GLY A 292 21.65 -1.22 9.80
N TRP A 293 20.31 -1.34 9.83
CA TRP A 293 19.66 -2.63 10.07
C TRP A 293 19.63 -3.47 8.80
N HIS A 294 19.79 -4.79 8.97
CA HIS A 294 19.59 -5.78 7.91
C HIS A 294 18.10 -5.94 7.65
N CYS A 295 17.67 -5.77 6.40
CA CYS A 295 16.26 -5.74 5.99
C CYS A 295 16.04 -6.69 4.83
N SER A 296 14.94 -7.42 4.87
CA SER A 296 14.53 -8.37 3.85
C SER A 296 13.57 -7.79 2.79
N VAL A 297 13.53 -6.47 2.64
CA VAL A 297 12.60 -5.81 1.70
C VAL A 297 12.67 -6.37 0.29
N ASN A 298 13.87 -6.70 -0.18
CA ASN A 298 14.12 -7.29 -1.49
C ASN A 298 13.48 -8.67 -1.68
N TRP A 299 13.12 -9.35 -0.60
CA TRP A 299 12.49 -10.67 -0.65
C TRP A 299 10.96 -10.63 -0.72
N PHE A 300 10.36 -9.48 -0.39
CA PHE A 300 8.92 -9.34 -0.23
C PHE A 300 8.27 -8.36 -1.19
N PHE A 301 9.06 -7.42 -1.74
CA PHE A 301 8.52 -6.28 -2.44
C PHE A 301 9.16 -6.04 -3.78
N LEU A 302 8.33 -5.61 -4.73
CA LEU A 302 8.75 -4.98 -5.97
C LEU A 302 7.91 -3.71 -6.16
N HIS A 303 8.54 -2.65 -6.62
CA HIS A 303 7.87 -1.42 -6.99
C HIS A 303 8.20 -1.05 -8.43
N LEU A 304 7.16 -0.85 -9.23
CA LEU A 304 7.23 -0.43 -10.62
C LEU A 304 6.79 1.02 -10.73
N GLU A 305 7.60 1.86 -11.33
CA GLU A 305 7.26 3.23 -11.73
C GLU A 305 7.15 3.30 -13.24
N GLN A 306 5.92 3.21 -13.77
CA GLN A 306 5.68 3.13 -15.21
C GLN A 306 6.11 4.40 -15.95
N GLN A 307 5.89 5.57 -15.36
CA GLN A 307 6.22 6.86 -15.99
C GLN A 307 7.71 7.10 -16.16
N THR A 308 8.51 6.62 -15.22
CA THR A 308 9.97 6.78 -15.22
C THR A 308 10.69 5.56 -15.75
N ASP A 309 9.93 4.53 -16.13
CA ASP A 309 10.47 3.25 -16.59
C ASP A 309 11.43 2.62 -15.57
N GLN A 310 11.12 2.72 -14.26
CA GLN A 310 12.04 2.29 -13.20
C GLN A 310 11.44 1.17 -12.35
N VAL A 311 12.34 0.33 -11.82
CA VAL A 311 12.03 -0.75 -10.90
C VAL A 311 12.81 -0.55 -9.60
N PHE A 312 12.13 -0.68 -8.47
CA PHE A 312 12.71 -0.61 -7.13
C PHE A 312 12.28 -1.81 -6.30
N HIS A 313 13.00 -2.12 -5.22
CA HIS A 313 12.50 -3.13 -4.27
C HIS A 313 11.28 -2.67 -3.49
N HIS A 314 11.17 -1.37 -3.22
CA HIS A 314 10.00 -0.81 -2.53
C HIS A 314 9.89 0.69 -2.83
N GLN A 315 8.67 1.22 -2.91
CA GLN A 315 8.37 2.62 -3.20
C GLN A 315 9.19 3.63 -2.36
N THR A 316 9.39 3.33 -1.08
CA THR A 316 10.15 4.21 -0.17
C THR A 316 11.59 3.74 0.06
N CYS A 317 11.93 2.52 -0.35
CA CYS A 317 13.27 1.98 -0.23
C CYS A 317 14.00 2.16 -1.56
N GLN A 318 15.03 2.98 -1.56
CA GLN A 318 15.85 3.26 -2.74
C GLN A 318 17.14 2.41 -2.76
N ALA A 319 17.14 1.27 -2.11
CA ALA A 319 18.29 0.40 -2.13
C ALA A 319 18.25 -0.57 -3.32
N ARG A 320 19.41 -0.84 -3.90
CA ARG A 320 19.65 -1.81 -4.98
C ARG A 320 20.09 -3.14 -4.39
N PHE A 321 20.24 -4.17 -5.24
CA PHE A 321 20.78 -5.47 -4.82
C PHE A 321 22.18 -5.40 -4.20
N ASP A 322 22.99 -4.44 -4.62
CA ASP A 322 24.34 -4.22 -4.11
C ASP A 322 24.39 -3.33 -2.85
N GLY A 323 23.24 -2.91 -2.34
CA GLY A 323 23.12 -2.01 -1.19
C GLY A 323 23.32 -0.52 -1.51
N THR A 324 23.62 -0.16 -2.75
CA THR A 324 23.67 1.24 -3.18
C THR A 324 22.26 1.81 -3.34
N ARG A 325 22.14 3.13 -3.45
CA ARG A 325 20.84 3.81 -3.66
C ARG A 325 20.51 3.87 -5.15
N GLY A 326 19.23 3.73 -5.47
CA GLY A 326 18.70 3.91 -6.82
C GLY A 326 17.74 2.80 -7.24
N PRO A 327 17.23 2.89 -8.46
CA PRO A 327 16.44 1.80 -9.06
C PRO A 327 17.32 0.57 -9.29
N ILE A 328 16.73 -0.60 -9.24
CA ILE A 328 17.42 -1.85 -9.60
C ILE A 328 17.59 -1.99 -11.12
N GLY A 329 16.82 -1.25 -11.91
CA GLY A 329 16.91 -1.20 -13.35
C GLY A 329 15.71 -0.51 -13.97
N LYS A 330 15.55 -0.68 -15.29
CA LYS A 330 14.41 -0.21 -16.08
C LYS A 330 13.44 -1.34 -16.38
N ILE A 331 12.14 -1.05 -16.40
CA ILE A 331 11.11 -2.02 -16.80
C ILE A 331 11.38 -2.50 -18.24
N SER A 332 11.70 -1.56 -19.15
CA SER A 332 12.04 -1.85 -20.55
C SER A 332 13.30 -2.72 -20.72
N GLU A 333 14.14 -2.80 -19.70
CA GLU A 333 15.33 -3.66 -19.65
C GLU A 333 15.13 -4.85 -18.70
N GLY A 334 13.90 -5.31 -18.52
CA GLY A 334 13.53 -6.32 -17.53
C GLY A 334 14.36 -7.59 -17.59
N GLN A 335 14.77 -8.03 -18.78
CA GLN A 335 15.64 -9.20 -18.95
C GLN A 335 16.99 -9.06 -18.23
N LYS A 336 17.55 -7.86 -18.17
CA LYS A 336 18.80 -7.61 -17.41
C LYS A 336 18.58 -7.76 -15.92
N ILE A 337 17.45 -7.25 -15.41
CA ILE A 337 17.08 -7.38 -14.00
C ILE A 337 16.88 -8.85 -13.63
N ILE A 338 16.18 -9.61 -14.49
CA ILE A 338 15.92 -11.03 -14.30
C ILE A 338 17.21 -11.84 -14.32
N ALA A 339 18.10 -11.55 -15.27
CA ALA A 339 19.41 -12.21 -15.36
C ALA A 339 20.26 -11.91 -14.11
N GLU A 340 20.28 -10.69 -13.64
CA GLU A 340 20.98 -10.32 -12.39
C GLU A 340 20.38 -11.03 -11.17
N LEU A 341 19.04 -11.03 -11.06
CA LEU A 341 18.35 -11.74 -10.00
C LEU A 341 18.71 -13.23 -10.02
N LYS A 342 18.61 -13.88 -11.17
CA LYS A 342 18.93 -15.29 -11.35
C LYS A 342 20.37 -15.59 -10.94
N HIS A 343 21.32 -14.81 -11.42
CA HIS A 343 22.73 -14.96 -11.05
C HIS A 343 22.95 -14.87 -9.53
N LYS A 344 22.31 -13.91 -8.87
CA LYS A 344 22.41 -13.74 -7.41
C LYS A 344 21.77 -14.90 -6.64
N LEU A 345 20.65 -15.39 -7.11
CA LEU A 345 19.96 -16.53 -6.51
C LEU A 345 20.79 -17.82 -6.68
N GLU A 346 21.34 -18.07 -7.86
CA GLU A 346 22.18 -19.24 -8.17
C GLU A 346 23.51 -19.21 -7.41
N SER A 347 24.15 -18.04 -7.33
CA SER A 347 25.42 -17.86 -6.61
C SER A 347 25.24 -17.75 -5.08
N LYS A 348 24.01 -17.78 -4.59
CA LYS A 348 23.67 -17.59 -3.17
C LYS A 348 24.20 -16.29 -2.58
N THR A 349 24.37 -15.27 -3.42
CA THR A 349 24.91 -13.96 -3.04
C THR A 349 23.84 -12.88 -2.88
N MET A 350 22.57 -13.27 -2.74
CA MET A 350 21.49 -12.31 -2.46
C MET A 350 21.83 -11.49 -1.22
N PRO A 351 22.16 -10.22 -1.35
CA PRO A 351 22.61 -9.45 -0.23
C PRO A 351 21.47 -9.20 0.75
N THR A 352 21.80 -9.22 2.01
CA THR A 352 20.99 -8.56 3.01
C THR A 352 21.03 -7.07 2.74
N MET A 353 19.86 -6.48 2.53
CA MET A 353 19.76 -5.04 2.34
C MET A 353 20.03 -4.33 3.67
N ILE A 354 21.02 -3.45 3.70
CA ILE A 354 21.25 -2.58 4.86
C ILE A 354 20.41 -1.34 4.68
N CYS A 355 19.53 -1.05 5.65
CA CYS A 355 18.64 0.11 5.58
C CYS A 355 19.46 1.42 5.57
N PRO A 356 19.36 2.25 4.53
CA PRO A 356 20.16 3.45 4.41
C PRO A 356 19.51 4.68 5.09
N LYS A 357 18.28 4.53 5.59
CA LYS A 357 17.46 5.66 6.05
C LYS A 357 17.36 5.71 7.57
N HIS A 358 17.50 6.90 8.14
CA HIS A 358 17.15 7.15 9.53
C HIS A 358 15.66 6.95 9.75
N THR A 359 14.82 7.50 8.87
CA THR A 359 13.38 7.29 8.92
C THR A 359 12.95 6.41 7.74
N CYS A 360 12.37 5.27 8.02
CA CYS A 360 11.92 4.34 7.01
C CYS A 360 10.39 4.41 6.85
N GLY A 361 9.91 4.87 5.70
CA GLY A 361 8.48 4.91 5.38
C GLY A 361 7.86 3.51 5.19
N CYS A 362 8.67 2.51 4.79
CA CYS A 362 8.25 1.11 4.74
C CYS A 362 8.32 0.42 6.11
N GLY A 363 8.78 1.13 7.08
CA GLY A 363 9.06 0.90 8.49
C GLY A 363 8.92 -0.49 9.04
N LEU A 364 7.88 -1.18 8.69
CA LEU A 364 7.41 -2.33 9.43
C LEU A 364 6.98 -3.50 8.56
N CYS A 365 7.11 -3.36 7.24
CA CYS A 365 6.53 -4.34 6.32
C CYS A 365 7.45 -5.51 5.98
N ALA A 366 8.74 -5.41 6.25
CA ALA A 366 9.70 -6.48 5.98
C ALA A 366 10.42 -6.89 7.26
N PRO A 367 10.69 -8.17 7.49
CA PRO A 367 11.56 -8.64 8.56
C PRO A 367 12.90 -7.92 8.52
N LYS A 368 13.39 -7.52 9.68
CA LYS A 368 14.65 -6.81 9.80
C LYS A 368 15.28 -7.05 11.17
N SER A 369 16.61 -7.00 11.23
CA SER A 369 17.35 -7.11 12.48
C SER A 369 18.55 -6.18 12.49
N LYS A 370 18.88 -5.69 13.68
CA LYS A 370 20.11 -4.95 13.93
C LYS A 370 21.35 -5.82 13.74
N PHE A 371 21.24 -7.12 13.98
CA PHE A 371 22.33 -8.08 13.90
C PHE A 371 22.14 -9.02 12.71
N LYS A 372 23.23 -9.23 11.94
CA LYS A 372 23.21 -10.08 10.73
C LYS A 372 22.76 -11.51 11.03
N GLU A 373 23.27 -12.11 12.10
CA GLU A 373 22.97 -13.49 12.48
C GLU A 373 21.49 -13.68 12.83
N LYS A 374 20.94 -12.77 13.64
CA LYS A 374 19.51 -12.78 13.97
C LYS A 374 18.64 -12.54 12.74
N TYR A 375 19.07 -11.66 11.85
CA TYR A 375 18.38 -11.45 10.58
C TYR A 375 18.34 -12.73 9.75
N LEU A 376 19.49 -13.39 9.55
CA LEU A 376 19.59 -14.63 8.78
C LEU A 376 18.72 -15.73 9.40
N GLN A 377 18.69 -15.85 10.73
CA GLN A 377 17.83 -16.79 11.43
C GLN A 377 16.34 -16.50 11.18
N THR A 378 15.92 -15.23 11.29
CA THR A 378 14.54 -14.81 11.04
C THR A 378 14.13 -15.09 9.60
N VAL A 379 14.98 -14.75 8.63
CA VAL A 379 14.70 -15.00 7.24
C VAL A 379 14.68 -16.51 6.93
N LYS A 380 15.56 -17.30 7.49
CA LYS A 380 15.58 -18.76 7.35
C LYS A 380 14.30 -19.41 7.90
N THR A 381 13.76 -18.88 9.00
CA THR A 381 12.49 -19.36 9.57
C THR A 381 11.31 -19.11 8.65
N HIS A 382 11.34 -18.01 7.87
CA HIS A 382 10.28 -17.63 6.96
C HIS A 382 10.46 -18.14 5.53
N PHE A 383 11.68 -18.49 5.17
CA PHE A 383 12.03 -18.94 3.84
C PHE A 383 12.80 -20.25 3.92
N ASP A 384 12.31 -21.25 3.25
CA ASP A 384 13.11 -22.44 2.97
C ASP A 384 14.15 -22.11 1.88
N THR A 385 15.14 -21.34 2.27
CA THR A 385 16.09 -20.75 1.34
C THR A 385 17.46 -21.36 1.51
N GLY A 386 17.84 -22.25 0.63
CA GLY A 386 19.24 -22.59 0.44
C GLY A 386 20.15 -21.41 0.08
N VAL A 387 19.58 -20.23 -0.18
CA VAL A 387 20.27 -18.98 -0.57
C VAL A 387 20.86 -18.23 0.62
N LEU A 388 20.44 -18.50 1.85
CA LEU A 388 20.83 -17.71 3.03
C LEU A 388 22.09 -18.23 3.74
N ASN A 389 22.79 -19.16 3.15
CA ASN A 389 24.04 -19.69 3.72
C ASN A 389 25.29 -18.91 3.32
N ALA A 390 25.14 -17.72 2.72
CA ALA A 390 26.26 -16.88 2.30
C ALA A 390 26.54 -15.73 3.29
#